data_ae94aed016a472569fc32d1bad7821f4
#
_entry.id   ae94aed016a472569fc32d1bad7821f4
#
_cell.length_a   1.000
_cell.length_b   1.000
_cell.length_c   1.000
_cell.angle_alpha   90.00
_cell.angle_beta   90.00
_cell.angle_gamma   90.00
#
_symmetry.space_group_name_H-M   'P 1'
#
loop_
_entity.id
_entity.type
_entity.pdbx_description
1 polymer ?
#
loop_
_entity_poly.entity_id
_entity_poly.type
_entity_poly.pdbx_seq_one_letter_code
_entity_poly.pdbx_strand_id
1 'polypeptide(L)'
;SPQWYAGVVGSVLAEGEKYGETDMGKGKSVLVEFVSANPTGPMHIGNARGGAIGDCLAAVLEKAGYDVAREFYINDAGNQIEKFGKSLSLRYMQICSDDGMAVCKEGLDMESFCKKIYGEDGNSEKFPMPDDTYRGMDIIEHAKSYFDEYGAVLSGQSEEDRKKTLVDYALPKNIEVLHN
;
A
#
# COMPACT_ATOMS: atom_id res chain seq x y z
N SER A 1 -42.32 -23.95 0.37
CA SER A 1 -43.27 -24.28 1.44
C SER A 1 -42.63 -24.12 2.80
N PRO A 2 -43.42 -23.90 3.88
CA PRO A 2 -42.84 -23.82 5.24
C PRO A 2 -42.05 -25.08 5.65
N GLN A 3 -42.50 -26.26 5.17
CA GLN A 3 -41.79 -27.53 5.42
C GLN A 3 -40.38 -27.54 4.78
N TRP A 4 -40.21 -26.93 3.60
CA TRP A 4 -38.89 -26.83 2.97
C TRP A 4 -37.94 -26.00 3.80
N TYR A 5 -38.39 -24.83 4.31
CA TYR A 5 -37.57 -24.00 5.17
C TYR A 5 -37.18 -24.70 6.50
N ALA A 6 -38.15 -25.41 7.09
CA ALA A 6 -37.90 -26.19 8.29
C ALA A 6 -36.87 -27.31 8.05
N GLY A 7 -36.91 -27.94 6.89
CA GLY A 7 -35.93 -28.94 6.46
C GLY A 7 -34.53 -28.34 6.31
N VAL A 8 -34.42 -27.17 5.64
CA VAL A 8 -33.11 -26.45 5.49
C VAL A 8 -32.53 -26.09 6.86
N VAL A 9 -33.33 -25.55 7.77
CA VAL A 9 -32.91 -25.23 9.12
C VAL A 9 -32.42 -26.47 9.86
N GLY A 10 -33.15 -27.59 9.72
CA GLY A 10 -32.77 -28.89 10.28
C GLY A 10 -31.39 -29.36 9.78
N SER A 11 -31.14 -29.26 8.45
CA SER A 11 -29.84 -29.60 7.85
C SER A 11 -28.74 -28.69 8.36
N VAL A 12 -28.97 -27.37 8.38
CA VAL A 12 -27.97 -26.42 8.90
C VAL A 12 -27.57 -26.73 10.34
N LEU A 13 -28.54 -27.02 11.20
CA LEU A 13 -28.28 -27.37 12.59
C LEU A 13 -27.57 -28.71 12.76
N ALA A 14 -27.86 -29.68 11.91
CA ALA A 14 -27.24 -31.01 11.95
C ALA A 14 -25.82 -31.02 11.43
N GLU A 15 -25.53 -30.29 10.36
CA GLU A 15 -24.24 -30.24 9.68
C GLU A 15 -23.30 -29.18 10.30
N GLY A 16 -23.85 -28.14 10.95
CA GLY A 16 -23.07 -27.09 11.60
C GLY A 16 -22.15 -26.41 10.61
N GLU A 17 -20.87 -26.30 10.96
CA GLU A 17 -19.85 -25.65 10.13
C GLU A 17 -19.59 -26.34 8.79
N LYS A 18 -20.01 -27.60 8.66
CA LYS A 18 -19.86 -28.36 7.41
C LYS A 18 -21.00 -28.12 6.42
N TYR A 19 -22.04 -27.38 6.84
CA TYR A 19 -23.16 -27.11 5.95
C TYR A 19 -22.69 -26.40 4.67
N GLY A 20 -23.10 -26.97 3.53
CA GLY A 20 -22.72 -26.46 2.20
C GLY A 20 -21.38 -26.99 1.66
N GLU A 21 -20.68 -27.85 2.39
CA GLU A 21 -19.51 -28.54 1.86
C GLU A 21 -19.89 -29.50 0.75
N THR A 22 -19.07 -29.53 -0.30
CA THR A 22 -19.21 -30.46 -1.42
C THR A 22 -17.84 -31.00 -1.83
N ASP A 23 -17.81 -32.09 -2.61
CA ASP A 23 -16.58 -32.65 -3.18
C ASP A 23 -16.47 -32.37 -4.69
N MET A 24 -16.97 -31.24 -5.15
CA MET A 24 -16.92 -30.87 -6.57
C MET A 24 -15.50 -30.68 -7.06
N GLY A 25 -14.64 -30.12 -6.23
CA GLY A 25 -13.23 -29.86 -6.52
C GLY A 25 -12.37 -31.11 -6.56
N LYS A 26 -12.77 -32.19 -5.87
CA LYS A 26 -12.03 -33.46 -5.79
C LYS A 26 -10.55 -33.27 -5.39
N GLY A 27 -10.28 -32.32 -4.49
CA GLY A 27 -8.93 -32.00 -4.03
C GLY A 27 -8.02 -31.39 -5.11
N LYS A 28 -8.56 -30.88 -6.22
CA LYS A 28 -7.74 -30.17 -7.22
C LYS A 28 -7.19 -28.89 -6.63
N SER A 29 -5.89 -28.67 -6.83
CA SER A 29 -5.23 -27.45 -6.38
C SER A 29 -5.64 -26.24 -7.22
N VAL A 30 -5.89 -25.12 -6.55
CA VAL A 30 -6.23 -23.81 -7.13
C VAL A 30 -5.42 -22.74 -6.42
N LEU A 31 -4.80 -21.86 -7.17
CA LEU A 31 -4.15 -20.65 -6.66
C LEU A 31 -5.08 -19.45 -6.91
N VAL A 32 -5.39 -18.71 -5.86
CA VAL A 32 -6.18 -17.48 -5.95
C VAL A 32 -5.26 -16.30 -5.58
N GLU A 33 -4.87 -15.52 -6.58
CA GLU A 33 -4.11 -14.28 -6.39
C GLU A 33 -5.07 -13.11 -6.23
N PHE A 34 -4.93 -12.33 -5.16
CA PHE A 34 -5.75 -11.15 -4.91
C PHE A 34 -5.02 -10.11 -4.06
N VAL A 35 -5.48 -8.85 -4.15
CA VAL A 35 -4.89 -7.66 -3.50
C VAL A 35 -3.46 -7.35 -3.93
N SER A 36 -2.90 -8.05 -4.90
CA SER A 36 -1.55 -7.81 -5.41
C SER A 36 -1.35 -6.32 -5.71
N ALA A 37 -0.38 -5.70 -5.06
CA ALA A 37 -0.20 -4.26 -5.08
C ALA A 37 1.28 -3.88 -5.12
N ASN A 38 1.56 -2.69 -5.69
CA ASN A 38 2.89 -2.10 -5.64
C ASN A 38 3.09 -1.41 -4.29
N PRO A 39 4.24 -1.56 -3.63
CA PRO A 39 4.53 -0.97 -2.33
C PRO A 39 4.94 0.53 -2.45
N THR A 40 4.17 1.30 -3.23
CA THR A 40 4.43 2.72 -3.51
C THR A 40 3.54 3.67 -2.74
N GLY A 41 2.79 3.16 -1.76
CA GLY A 41 1.91 3.92 -0.90
C GLY A 41 0.93 3.05 -0.13
N PRO A 42 0.07 3.65 0.71
CA PRO A 42 -0.90 2.93 1.51
C PRO A 42 -1.99 2.27 0.65
N MET A 43 -2.52 1.15 1.14
CA MET A 43 -3.66 0.50 0.52
C MET A 43 -4.92 1.39 0.58
N HIS A 44 -5.71 1.37 -0.47
CA HIS A 44 -6.96 2.12 -0.58
C HIS A 44 -8.17 1.18 -0.68
N ILE A 45 -9.38 1.75 -0.61
CA ILE A 45 -10.64 1.00 -0.62
C ILE A 45 -10.79 0.05 -1.83
N GLY A 46 -10.15 0.37 -2.96
CA GLY A 46 -10.14 -0.51 -4.13
C GLY A 46 -9.40 -1.83 -3.86
N ASN A 47 -8.29 -1.77 -3.13
CA ASN A 47 -7.54 -2.97 -2.71
C ASN A 47 -8.38 -3.78 -1.71
N ALA A 48 -9.02 -3.14 -0.72
CA ALA A 48 -9.87 -3.80 0.26
C ALA A 48 -11.03 -4.56 -0.40
N ARG A 49 -11.66 -3.97 -1.45
CA ARG A 49 -12.70 -4.65 -2.22
C ARG A 49 -12.17 -5.89 -2.93
N GLY A 50 -10.99 -5.78 -3.54
CA GLY A 50 -10.31 -6.93 -4.16
C GLY A 50 -10.01 -8.03 -3.15
N GLY A 51 -9.57 -7.64 -1.94
CA GLY A 51 -9.33 -8.54 -0.82
C GLY A 51 -10.57 -9.31 -0.41
N ALA A 52 -11.66 -8.60 -0.15
CA ALA A 52 -12.92 -9.23 0.25
C ALA A 52 -13.44 -10.22 -0.81
N ILE A 53 -13.38 -9.86 -2.09
CA ILE A 53 -13.84 -10.74 -3.18
C ILE A 53 -12.93 -11.97 -3.29
N GLY A 54 -11.61 -11.79 -3.26
CA GLY A 54 -10.64 -12.87 -3.39
C GLY A 54 -10.72 -13.86 -2.23
N ASP A 55 -10.81 -13.36 -1.00
CA ASP A 55 -10.94 -14.21 0.18
C ASP A 55 -12.25 -14.99 0.20
N CYS A 56 -13.38 -14.34 -0.13
CA CYS A 56 -14.66 -15.01 -0.28
C CYS A 56 -14.62 -16.08 -1.37
N LEU A 57 -13.99 -15.80 -2.52
CA LEU A 57 -13.83 -16.78 -3.59
C LEU A 57 -13.02 -18.00 -3.13
N ALA A 58 -11.90 -17.76 -2.48
CA ALA A 58 -11.04 -18.79 -1.92
C ALA A 58 -11.82 -19.67 -0.93
N ALA A 59 -12.56 -19.05 0.00
CA ALA A 59 -13.38 -19.76 0.98
C ALA A 59 -14.49 -20.61 0.33
N VAL A 60 -15.16 -20.10 -0.72
CA VAL A 60 -16.16 -20.87 -1.47
C VAL A 60 -15.54 -22.06 -2.19
N LEU A 61 -14.37 -21.89 -2.79
CA LEU A 61 -13.65 -22.99 -3.44
C LEU A 61 -13.22 -24.06 -2.45
N GLU A 62 -12.73 -23.68 -1.26
CA GLU A 62 -12.42 -24.63 -0.18
C GLU A 62 -13.66 -25.43 0.23
N LYS A 63 -14.79 -24.76 0.43
CA LYS A 63 -16.07 -25.43 0.72
C LYS A 63 -16.55 -26.34 -0.41
N ALA A 64 -16.15 -26.06 -1.65
CA ALA A 64 -16.43 -26.89 -2.82
C ALA A 64 -15.45 -28.07 -2.98
N GLY A 65 -14.52 -28.28 -2.05
CA GLY A 65 -13.60 -29.42 -2.04
C GLY A 65 -12.35 -29.22 -2.90
N TYR A 66 -11.96 -27.97 -3.19
CA TYR A 66 -10.65 -27.66 -3.79
C TYR A 66 -9.58 -27.47 -2.72
N ASP A 67 -8.33 -27.77 -3.08
CA ASP A 67 -7.14 -27.42 -2.30
C ASP A 67 -6.69 -26.02 -2.72
N VAL A 68 -6.98 -25.01 -1.89
CA VAL A 68 -6.83 -23.59 -2.28
C VAL A 68 -5.61 -22.96 -1.61
N ALA A 69 -4.69 -22.46 -2.44
CA ALA A 69 -3.64 -21.55 -2.00
C ALA A 69 -4.04 -20.09 -2.29
N ARG A 70 -3.73 -19.20 -1.35
CA ARG A 70 -3.90 -17.74 -1.49
C ARG A 70 -2.56 -17.11 -1.78
N GLU A 71 -2.50 -16.21 -2.76
CA GLU A 71 -1.28 -15.50 -3.13
C GLU A 71 -1.50 -13.99 -3.09
N PHE A 72 -0.52 -13.29 -2.51
CA PHE A 72 -0.38 -11.85 -2.57
C PHE A 72 0.97 -11.54 -3.21
N TYR A 73 0.97 -10.95 -4.41
CA TYR A 73 2.18 -10.60 -5.14
C TYR A 73 2.58 -9.14 -4.87
N ILE A 74 3.80 -8.94 -4.39
CA ILE A 74 4.39 -7.61 -4.19
C ILE A 74 5.22 -7.28 -5.43
N ASN A 75 4.77 -6.28 -6.20
CA ASN A 75 5.49 -5.80 -7.37
C ASN A 75 6.39 -4.60 -6.98
N ASP A 76 7.64 -4.89 -6.66
CA ASP A 76 8.64 -3.93 -6.19
C ASP A 76 9.55 -3.37 -7.29
N ALA A 77 9.15 -3.47 -8.56
CA ALA A 77 9.91 -3.03 -9.71
C ALA A 77 9.07 -2.27 -10.76
N GLY A 78 9.75 -1.70 -11.76
CA GLY A 78 9.12 -1.06 -12.91
C GLY A 78 8.75 0.40 -12.73
N ASN A 79 7.91 0.92 -13.64
CA ASN A 79 7.60 2.35 -13.76
C ASN A 79 7.03 2.99 -12.49
N GLN A 80 6.32 2.23 -11.66
CA GLN A 80 5.75 2.78 -10.43
C GLN A 80 6.83 3.04 -9.37
N ILE A 81 7.84 2.17 -9.28
CA ILE A 81 8.99 2.39 -8.40
C ILE A 81 9.84 3.57 -8.88
N GLU A 82 10.04 3.72 -10.19
CA GLU A 82 10.69 4.89 -10.76
C GLU A 82 9.96 6.20 -10.42
N LYS A 83 8.64 6.20 -10.56
CA LYS A 83 7.79 7.32 -10.19
C LYS A 83 7.85 7.62 -8.68
N PHE A 84 7.87 6.58 -7.85
CA PHE A 84 8.02 6.67 -6.40
C PHE A 84 9.37 7.31 -6.02
N GLY A 85 10.47 6.81 -6.59
CA GLY A 85 11.81 7.35 -6.37
C GLY A 85 11.94 8.82 -6.81
N LYS A 86 11.38 9.18 -7.97
CA LYS A 86 11.32 10.57 -8.45
C LYS A 86 10.57 11.47 -7.45
N SER A 87 9.44 11.00 -6.95
CA SER A 87 8.62 11.75 -5.98
C SER A 87 9.37 11.96 -4.66
N LEU A 88 10.00 10.92 -4.12
CA LEU A 88 10.82 10.99 -2.91
C LEU A 88 12.00 11.97 -3.09
N SER A 89 12.70 11.88 -4.23
CA SER A 89 13.83 12.75 -4.55
C SER A 89 13.43 14.22 -4.58
N LEU A 90 12.31 14.54 -5.23
CA LEU A 90 11.81 15.91 -5.28
C LEU A 90 11.42 16.43 -3.91
N ARG A 91 10.66 15.67 -3.11
CA ARG A 91 10.28 16.07 -1.75
C ARG A 91 11.49 16.25 -0.85
N TYR A 92 12.46 15.35 -0.93
CA TYR A 92 13.72 15.49 -0.19
C TYR A 92 14.47 16.78 -0.56
N MET A 93 14.59 17.11 -1.86
CA MET A 93 15.26 18.35 -2.30
C MET A 93 14.51 19.62 -1.85
N GLN A 94 13.17 19.57 -1.82
CA GLN A 94 12.35 20.65 -1.28
C GLN A 94 12.63 20.87 0.22
N ILE A 95 12.76 19.77 0.99
CA ILE A 95 13.14 19.83 2.42
C ILE A 95 14.55 20.37 2.60
N CYS A 96 15.50 20.01 1.72
CA CYS A 96 16.87 20.49 1.75
C CYS A 96 17.03 21.95 1.30
N SER A 97 16.01 22.60 0.76
CA SER A 97 16.04 24.04 0.42
C SER A 97 16.18 24.89 1.69
N ASP A 98 16.62 26.14 1.53
CA ASP A 98 16.76 27.07 2.67
C ASP A 98 15.46 27.24 3.45
N ASP A 99 14.33 27.33 2.72
CA ASP A 99 13.01 27.41 3.33
C ASP A 99 12.57 26.12 4.02
N GLY A 100 12.81 24.97 3.38
CA GLY A 100 12.52 23.66 3.96
C GLY A 100 13.30 23.43 5.27
N MET A 101 14.59 23.72 5.26
CA MET A 101 15.44 23.62 6.45
C MET A 101 15.03 24.61 7.56
N ALA A 102 14.59 25.80 7.20
CA ALA A 102 14.07 26.77 8.18
C ALA A 102 12.81 26.22 8.88
N VAL A 103 11.87 25.64 8.13
CA VAL A 103 10.64 25.05 8.68
C VAL A 103 10.94 23.79 9.51
N CYS A 104 11.91 22.96 9.11
CA CYS A 104 12.32 21.79 9.90
C CYS A 104 12.79 22.15 11.31
N LYS A 105 13.45 23.30 11.47
CA LYS A 105 13.95 23.77 12.77
C LYS A 105 12.83 24.23 13.74
N GLU A 106 11.61 24.43 13.25
CA GLU A 106 10.50 24.87 14.09
C GLU A 106 9.89 23.73 14.93
N GLY A 107 10.24 22.49 14.65
CA GLY A 107 9.74 21.32 15.40
C GLY A 107 8.23 21.08 15.25
N LEU A 108 7.67 21.42 14.08
CA LEU A 108 6.26 21.25 13.78
C LEU A 108 5.90 19.76 13.63
N ASP A 109 4.64 19.43 13.96
CA ASP A 109 4.07 18.14 13.56
C ASP A 109 3.99 18.02 12.03
N MET A 110 3.82 16.81 11.53
CA MET A 110 3.87 16.54 10.08
C MET A 110 2.81 17.30 9.31
N GLU A 111 1.59 17.42 9.83
CA GLU A 111 0.50 18.12 9.15
C GLU A 111 0.81 19.62 9.00
N SER A 112 1.24 20.26 10.09
CA SER A 112 1.63 21.67 10.13
C SER A 112 2.85 21.94 9.23
N PHE A 113 3.83 21.04 9.24
CA PHE A 113 4.99 21.10 8.35
C PHE A 113 4.58 21.06 6.88
N CYS A 114 3.71 20.12 6.51
CA CYS A 114 3.23 19.98 5.13
C CYS A 114 2.46 21.22 4.66
N LYS A 115 1.54 21.71 5.46
CA LYS A 115 0.78 22.93 5.14
C LYS A 115 1.68 24.12 4.92
N LYS A 116 2.72 24.26 5.74
CA LYS A 116 3.63 25.39 5.68
C LYS A 116 4.54 25.38 4.44
N ILE A 117 5.02 24.20 4.03
CA ILE A 117 5.92 24.07 2.87
C ILE A 117 5.13 23.87 1.57
N TYR A 118 4.12 23.00 1.59
CA TYR A 118 3.48 22.53 0.36
C TYR A 118 2.09 23.11 0.11
N GLY A 119 1.53 23.91 1.04
CA GLY A 119 0.16 24.40 0.98
C GLY A 119 -0.87 23.35 1.37
N GLU A 120 -2.15 23.74 1.41
CA GLU A 120 -3.27 22.89 1.83
C GLU A 120 -3.47 21.66 0.91
N ASP A 121 -3.17 21.80 -0.38
CA ASP A 121 -3.30 20.75 -1.40
C ASP A 121 -2.01 19.95 -1.65
N GLY A 122 -0.95 20.23 -0.89
CA GLY A 122 0.34 19.57 -1.02
C GLY A 122 1.14 19.93 -2.28
N ASN A 123 0.77 20.99 -2.99
CA ASN A 123 1.41 21.40 -4.25
C ASN A 123 1.53 22.92 -4.38
N SER A 124 2.27 23.53 -3.46
CA SER A 124 2.48 25.00 -3.53
C SER A 124 3.19 25.40 -4.81
N GLU A 125 2.94 26.64 -5.29
CA GLU A 125 3.64 27.20 -6.47
C GLU A 125 5.16 27.24 -6.29
N LYS A 126 5.62 27.38 -5.03
CA LYS A 126 7.04 27.41 -4.69
C LYS A 126 7.72 26.03 -4.88
N PHE A 127 6.99 24.97 -4.64
CA PHE A 127 7.47 23.60 -4.71
C PHE A 127 6.54 22.72 -5.56
N PRO A 128 6.36 23.03 -6.86
CA PRO A 128 5.44 22.30 -7.71
C PRO A 128 5.91 20.85 -7.89
N MET A 129 4.95 19.93 -7.94
CA MET A 129 5.19 18.53 -8.26
C MET A 129 4.70 18.26 -9.68
N PRO A 130 5.55 17.64 -10.54
CA PRO A 130 5.13 17.21 -11.87
C PRO A 130 3.94 16.24 -11.83
N ASP A 131 3.13 16.20 -12.90
CA ASP A 131 1.93 15.35 -12.98
C ASP A 131 2.24 13.85 -12.92
N ASP A 132 3.45 13.47 -13.31
CA ASP A 132 3.93 12.09 -13.29
C ASP A 132 4.55 11.69 -11.95
N THR A 133 4.19 12.34 -10.84
CA THR A 133 4.68 12.05 -9.49
C THR A 133 3.57 11.74 -8.51
N TYR A 134 3.92 11.10 -7.40
CA TYR A 134 3.02 10.91 -6.26
C TYR A 134 3.08 12.12 -5.33
N ARG A 135 1.90 12.56 -4.85
CA ARG A 135 1.76 13.76 -4.01
C ARG A 135 1.28 13.45 -2.59
N GLY A 136 1.14 12.15 -2.26
CA GLY A 136 0.63 11.70 -0.96
C GLY A 136 1.50 12.14 0.22
N MET A 137 0.88 12.15 1.41
CA MET A 137 1.58 12.46 2.67
C MET A 137 2.69 11.47 2.97
N ASP A 138 2.49 10.20 2.65
CA ASP A 138 3.46 9.12 2.78
C ASP A 138 4.80 9.42 2.11
N ILE A 139 4.78 10.04 0.92
CA ILE A 139 5.99 10.46 0.21
C ILE A 139 6.76 11.52 1.01
N ILE A 140 6.02 12.47 1.58
CA ILE A 140 6.60 13.55 2.38
C ILE A 140 7.18 12.98 3.68
N GLU A 141 6.45 12.09 4.33
CA GLU A 141 6.86 11.42 5.57
C GLU A 141 8.15 10.62 5.39
N HIS A 142 8.27 9.85 4.31
CA HIS A 142 9.50 9.13 4.00
C HIS A 142 10.68 10.06 3.73
N ALA A 143 10.47 11.10 2.92
CA ALA A 143 11.51 12.07 2.60
C ALA A 143 11.98 12.84 3.85
N LYS A 144 11.03 13.24 4.71
CA LYS A 144 11.32 13.93 5.96
C LYS A 144 12.00 13.00 6.98
N SER A 145 11.52 11.76 7.13
CA SER A 145 12.16 10.78 8.02
C SER A 145 13.60 10.51 7.63
N TYR A 146 13.89 10.40 6.33
CA TYR A 146 15.26 10.27 5.85
C TYR A 146 16.09 11.51 6.19
N PHE A 147 15.55 12.70 5.96
CA PHE A 147 16.21 13.96 6.27
C PHE A 147 16.49 14.11 7.78
N ASP A 148 15.54 13.75 8.64
CA ASP A 148 15.67 13.84 10.09
C ASP A 148 16.77 12.89 10.60
N GLU A 149 16.96 11.73 9.95
CA GLU A 149 17.95 10.73 10.34
C GLU A 149 19.36 11.03 9.79
N TYR A 150 19.44 11.47 8.53
CA TYR A 150 20.71 11.61 7.81
C TYR A 150 21.05 13.04 7.38
N GLY A 151 20.12 13.99 7.54
CA GLY A 151 20.30 15.38 7.10
C GLY A 151 20.31 15.52 5.57
N ALA A 152 21.02 16.54 5.08
CA ALA A 152 21.05 16.91 3.66
C ALA A 152 22.14 16.17 2.85
N VAL A 153 22.56 14.96 3.24
CA VAL A 153 23.70 14.24 2.65
C VAL A 153 23.52 13.89 1.16
N LEU A 154 22.26 13.77 0.69
CA LEU A 154 21.99 13.46 -0.71
C LEU A 154 21.79 14.71 -1.59
N SER A 155 21.81 15.93 -1.03
CA SER A 155 21.52 17.15 -1.79
C SER A 155 22.52 17.43 -2.91
N GLY A 156 23.77 17.01 -2.73
CA GLY A 156 24.84 17.15 -3.73
C GLY A 156 25.02 15.96 -4.66
N GLN A 157 24.23 14.89 -4.51
CA GLN A 157 24.34 13.69 -5.33
C GLN A 157 23.54 13.81 -6.62
N SER A 158 23.82 12.91 -7.59
CA SER A 158 23.01 12.81 -8.80
C SER A 158 21.55 12.46 -8.48
N GLU A 159 20.61 12.79 -9.37
CA GLU A 159 19.20 12.42 -9.19
C GLU A 159 19.02 10.91 -9.11
N GLU A 160 19.76 10.15 -9.92
CA GLU A 160 19.68 8.69 -9.95
C GLU A 160 20.17 8.06 -8.62
N ASP A 161 21.30 8.50 -8.08
CA ASP A 161 21.81 7.99 -6.81
C ASP A 161 20.87 8.35 -5.66
N ARG A 162 20.34 9.57 -5.67
CA ARG A 162 19.38 10.03 -4.67
C ARG A 162 18.08 9.24 -4.71
N LYS A 163 17.50 9.03 -5.92
CA LYS A 163 16.31 8.19 -6.12
C LYS A 163 16.53 6.79 -5.56
N LYS A 164 17.62 6.16 -5.95
CA LYS A 164 17.97 4.81 -5.49
C LYS A 164 18.05 4.74 -3.98
N THR A 165 18.82 5.63 -3.36
CA THR A 165 19.01 5.63 -1.90
C THR A 165 17.68 5.85 -1.15
N LEU A 166 16.84 6.76 -1.62
CA LEU A 166 15.55 7.04 -0.98
C LEU A 166 14.55 5.89 -1.18
N VAL A 167 14.57 5.23 -2.34
CA VAL A 167 13.75 4.02 -2.57
C VAL A 167 14.23 2.89 -1.66
N ASP A 168 15.54 2.62 -1.59
CA ASP A 168 16.11 1.58 -0.73
C ASP A 168 15.77 1.81 0.76
N TYR A 169 15.56 3.06 1.18
CA TYR A 169 15.14 3.42 2.53
C TYR A 169 13.63 3.28 2.76
N ALA A 170 12.80 3.72 1.81
CA ALA A 170 11.36 3.82 1.99
C ALA A 170 10.61 2.52 1.63
N LEU A 171 11.06 1.82 0.58
CA LEU A 171 10.37 0.64 0.06
C LEU A 171 10.21 -0.49 1.08
N PRO A 172 11.24 -0.86 1.87
CA PRO A 172 11.10 -1.89 2.89
C PRO A 172 10.06 -1.53 3.95
N LYS A 173 9.93 -0.25 4.31
CA LYS A 173 8.93 0.23 5.27
C LYS A 173 7.51 0.07 4.74
N ASN A 174 7.29 0.39 3.47
CA ASN A 174 6.00 0.17 2.82
C ASN A 174 5.66 -1.32 2.72
N ILE A 175 6.63 -2.18 2.38
CA ILE A 175 6.46 -3.63 2.32
C ILE A 175 6.06 -4.17 3.70
N GLU A 176 6.69 -3.71 4.78
CA GLU A 176 6.35 -4.12 6.14
C GLU A 176 4.89 -3.78 6.50
N VAL A 177 4.42 -2.59 6.09
CA VAL A 177 3.01 -2.19 6.29
C VAL A 177 2.05 -3.10 5.51
N LEU A 178 2.44 -3.61 4.33
CA LEU A 178 1.61 -4.52 3.55
C LEU A 178 1.53 -5.94 4.15
N HIS A 179 2.50 -6.32 4.98
CA HIS A 179 2.54 -7.63 5.66
C HIS A 179 1.76 -7.67 6.97
N ASN A 180 1.43 -6.53 7.58
CA ASN A 180 0.72 -6.39 8.85
C ASN A 180 -0.77 -6.07 8.66
#